data_60d0414e4d7f1ddadeddf43331778729
#
_entry.id   60d0414e4d7f1ddadeddf43331778729
#
_cell.length_a   1.000
_cell.length_b   1.000
_cell.length_c   1.000
_cell.angle_alpha   90.00
_cell.angle_beta   90.00
_cell.angle_gamma   90.00
#
_symmetry.space_group_name_H-M   'P 1'
#
loop_
_entity.id
_entity.type
_entity.pdbx_description
1 polymer ?
#
loop_
_entity_poly.entity_id
_entity_poly.type
_entity_poly.pdbx_seq_one_letter_code
_entity_poly.pdbx_strand_id
1 'polypeptide(L)'
;MRQLNGLARFSAARADCACALRYALPCALMCALFCLRAPVAAAAPSTFGPVIGNALLCRSHLDNAYFYSYLSGAFGPSYKHEGGAWWFKADASLWGAQVSDVIVSDDTSELVFIGAVALGAPDKLDEAIRAAVGLRHRVLDGSTYPVRESKPGSQIVYFKENSKIFCARYKPLPPALAR
;
A
#
# COMPACT_ATOMS: atom_id res chain seq x y z
N MET A 1 6.45 -49.88 -34.97
CA MET A 1 7.64 -49.92 -35.86
C MET A 1 8.23 -48.52 -35.96
N ARG A 2 9.56 -48.48 -35.78
CA ARG A 2 10.55 -47.40 -35.99
C ARG A 2 10.65 -46.31 -34.93
N GLN A 3 11.66 -46.57 -34.09
CA GLN A 3 12.48 -45.62 -33.36
C GLN A 3 13.21 -44.67 -34.31
N LEU A 4 13.50 -43.46 -33.84
CA LEU A 4 14.75 -42.77 -34.19
C LEU A 4 15.23 -41.93 -33.03
N ASN A 5 16.36 -42.36 -32.50
CA ASN A 5 17.24 -41.69 -31.54
C ASN A 5 17.85 -40.45 -32.17
N GLY A 6 17.92 -39.35 -31.42
CA GLY A 6 18.71 -38.15 -31.72
C GLY A 6 19.50 -37.69 -30.49
N LEU A 7 20.67 -38.33 -30.29
CA LEU A 7 21.69 -37.92 -29.33
C LEU A 7 22.39 -36.64 -29.84
N ALA A 8 22.14 -35.51 -29.24
CA ALA A 8 22.93 -34.29 -29.43
C ALA A 8 24.15 -34.33 -28.48
N ARG A 9 25.32 -34.46 -29.08
CA ARG A 9 26.63 -34.39 -28.42
C ARG A 9 26.91 -32.95 -27.97
N PHE A 10 27.01 -32.73 -26.66
CA PHE A 10 27.62 -31.51 -26.13
C PHE A 10 29.15 -31.60 -26.27
N SER A 11 29.68 -30.78 -27.15
CA SER A 11 31.13 -30.58 -27.34
C SER A 11 31.62 -29.61 -26.25
N ALA A 12 32.42 -30.10 -25.34
CA ALA A 12 33.08 -29.26 -24.33
C ALA A 12 34.24 -28.48 -24.97
N ALA A 13 34.03 -27.21 -25.18
CA ALA A 13 35.09 -26.28 -25.50
C ALA A 13 35.87 -25.91 -24.20
N ARG A 14 37.06 -26.48 -24.03
CA ARG A 14 38.04 -26.00 -23.05
C ARG A 14 38.60 -24.69 -23.55
N ALA A 15 38.21 -23.57 -22.93
CA ALA A 15 38.86 -22.27 -23.12
C ALA A 15 39.93 -22.11 -22.05
N ASP A 16 41.16 -21.90 -22.50
CA ASP A 16 42.34 -21.70 -21.68
C ASP A 16 42.21 -20.40 -20.83
N CYS A 17 42.20 -20.59 -19.51
CA CYS A 17 42.05 -19.56 -18.51
C CYS A 17 43.44 -19.16 -17.97
N ALA A 18 44.28 -18.50 -18.80
CA ALA A 18 45.64 -18.14 -18.40
C ALA A 18 45.99 -16.63 -18.38
N CYS A 19 45.02 -15.72 -18.66
CA CYS A 19 45.30 -14.26 -18.67
C CYS A 19 44.38 -13.38 -17.81
N ALA A 20 43.54 -13.93 -16.96
CA ALA A 20 42.51 -13.16 -16.22
C ALA A 20 42.91 -12.75 -14.78
N LEU A 21 44.13 -13.09 -14.30
CA LEU A 21 44.45 -12.90 -12.87
C LEU A 21 44.97 -11.52 -12.49
N ARG A 22 45.21 -10.60 -13.45
CA ARG A 22 45.78 -9.26 -13.15
C ARG A 22 44.75 -8.12 -13.05
N TYR A 23 43.49 -8.35 -13.45
CA TYR A 23 42.41 -7.33 -13.39
C TYR A 23 41.26 -7.66 -12.48
N ALA A 24 41.29 -8.79 -11.79
CA ALA A 24 40.18 -9.23 -10.95
C ALA A 24 40.07 -8.50 -9.59
N LEU A 25 41.19 -7.99 -9.05
CA LEU A 25 41.14 -7.30 -7.74
C LEU A 25 40.42 -5.93 -7.73
N PRO A 26 40.55 -5.04 -8.73
CA PRO A 26 39.88 -3.74 -8.66
C PRO A 26 38.37 -3.84 -8.90
N CYS A 27 37.88 -4.80 -9.69
CA CYS A 27 36.44 -4.98 -9.90
C CYS A 27 35.71 -5.53 -8.67
N ALA A 28 36.36 -6.42 -7.91
CA ALA A 28 35.73 -6.95 -6.67
C ALA A 28 35.59 -5.88 -5.59
N LEU A 29 36.52 -4.95 -5.48
CA LEU A 29 36.44 -3.85 -4.51
C LEU A 29 35.37 -2.81 -4.89
N MET A 30 35.16 -2.54 -6.19
CA MET A 30 34.12 -1.63 -6.67
C MET A 30 32.71 -2.22 -6.51
N CYS A 31 32.51 -3.52 -6.73
CA CYS A 31 31.21 -4.17 -6.49
C CYS A 31 30.84 -4.20 -5.00
N ALA A 32 31.81 -4.36 -4.10
CA ALA A 32 31.56 -4.35 -2.65
C ALA A 32 31.09 -2.97 -2.13
N LEU A 33 31.54 -1.87 -2.73
CA LEU A 33 31.10 -0.52 -2.37
C LEU A 33 29.71 -0.15 -2.90
N PHE A 34 29.23 -0.80 -3.97
CA PHE A 34 27.88 -0.56 -4.51
C PHE A 34 26.78 -1.35 -3.77
N CYS A 35 27.11 -2.47 -3.13
CA CYS A 35 26.14 -3.27 -2.37
C CYS A 35 25.72 -2.67 -1.02
N LEU A 36 26.41 -1.63 -0.53
CA LEU A 36 26.15 -1.02 0.79
C LEU A 36 25.04 0.05 0.81
N ARG A 37 24.37 0.31 -0.32
CA ARG A 37 23.27 1.29 -0.41
C ARG A 37 21.97 0.68 -0.92
N ALA A 38 21.61 -0.52 -0.48
CA ALA A 38 20.24 -0.97 -0.63
C ALA A 38 19.37 -0.09 0.26
N PRO A 39 18.34 0.61 -0.26
CA PRO A 39 17.38 1.29 0.60
C PRO A 39 16.72 0.22 1.47
N VAL A 40 16.83 0.37 2.78
CA VAL A 40 16.09 -0.46 3.73
C VAL A 40 14.63 -0.07 3.54
N ALA A 41 13.88 -0.87 2.80
CA ALA A 41 12.43 -0.77 2.77
C ALA A 41 11.95 -1.06 4.20
N ALA A 42 11.48 -0.03 4.90
CA ALA A 42 10.90 -0.21 6.22
C ALA A 42 9.62 -1.04 6.04
N ALA A 43 9.63 -2.27 6.57
CA ALA A 43 8.43 -3.10 6.57
C ALA A 43 7.37 -2.44 7.44
N ALA A 44 6.11 -2.49 6.99
CA ALA A 44 4.99 -1.98 7.76
C ALA A 44 4.93 -2.67 9.14
N PRO A 45 4.64 -1.92 10.23
CA PRO A 45 4.55 -2.50 11.56
C PRO A 45 3.42 -3.52 11.63
N SER A 46 3.58 -4.56 12.46
CA SER A 46 2.57 -5.62 12.66
C SER A 46 1.20 -5.07 13.14
N THR A 47 1.20 -3.89 13.75
CA THR A 47 0.00 -3.17 14.19
C THR A 47 -0.72 -2.41 13.08
N PHE A 48 -0.15 -2.34 11.86
CA PHE A 48 -0.74 -1.58 10.75
C PHE A 48 -2.15 -2.05 10.41
N GLY A 49 -2.36 -3.36 10.26
CA GLY A 49 -3.67 -3.95 10.00
C GLY A 49 -4.70 -3.62 11.09
N PRO A 50 -4.43 -3.93 12.38
CA PRO A 50 -5.33 -3.58 13.48
C PRO A 50 -5.61 -2.09 13.63
N VAL A 51 -4.62 -1.21 13.48
CA VAL A 51 -4.79 0.24 13.69
C VAL A 51 -5.45 0.89 12.46
N ILE A 52 -4.80 0.82 11.31
CA ILE A 52 -5.27 1.50 10.10
C ILE A 52 -6.43 0.75 9.46
N GLY A 53 -6.38 -0.57 9.41
CA GLY A 53 -7.45 -1.38 8.84
C GLY A 53 -8.79 -1.20 9.55
N ASN A 54 -8.83 -1.20 10.90
CA ASN A 54 -10.07 -0.93 11.64
C ASN A 54 -10.56 0.51 11.46
N ALA A 55 -9.66 1.48 11.39
CA ALA A 55 -10.02 2.87 11.15
C ALA A 55 -10.65 3.06 9.76
N LEU A 56 -10.05 2.48 8.71
CA LEU A 56 -10.60 2.49 7.35
C LEU A 56 -11.97 1.83 7.25
N LEU A 57 -12.22 0.80 8.04
CA LEU A 57 -13.52 0.13 8.11
C LEU A 57 -14.54 0.85 9.03
N CYS A 58 -14.23 2.04 9.53
CA CYS A 58 -15.04 2.79 10.50
C CYS A 58 -15.34 2.01 11.80
N ARG A 59 -14.48 1.09 12.20
CA ARG A 59 -14.61 0.26 13.41
C ARG A 59 -13.88 0.82 14.61
N SER A 60 -13.15 1.93 14.46
CA SER A 60 -12.46 2.63 15.54
C SER A 60 -12.86 4.10 15.58
N HIS A 61 -12.53 4.76 16.69
CA HIS A 61 -12.62 6.21 16.78
C HIS A 61 -11.63 6.86 15.81
N LEU A 62 -12.08 7.93 15.14
CA LEU A 62 -11.21 8.70 14.23
C LEU A 62 -10.53 9.80 15.05
N ASP A 63 -9.21 9.75 15.11
CA ASP A 63 -8.33 10.72 15.75
C ASP A 63 -7.17 11.05 14.79
N ASN A 64 -7.23 12.21 14.17
CA ASN A 64 -6.25 12.63 13.17
C ASN A 64 -4.85 12.77 13.75
N ALA A 65 -4.72 13.33 14.95
CA ALA A 65 -3.43 13.53 15.60
C ALA A 65 -2.76 12.19 15.91
N TYR A 66 -3.53 11.23 16.38
CA TYR A 66 -3.07 9.86 16.62
C TYR A 66 -2.60 9.19 15.33
N PHE A 67 -3.42 9.22 14.26
CA PHE A 67 -3.05 8.57 13.00
C PHE A 67 -1.87 9.26 12.32
N TYR A 68 -1.78 10.58 12.37
CA TYR A 68 -0.63 11.32 11.86
C TYR A 68 0.67 10.91 12.59
N SER A 69 0.63 10.86 13.91
CA SER A 69 1.77 10.45 14.73
C SER A 69 2.17 9.00 14.44
N TYR A 70 1.19 8.09 14.39
CA TYR A 70 1.41 6.68 14.08
C TYR A 70 2.07 6.50 12.72
N LEU A 71 1.53 7.14 11.67
CA LEU A 71 2.05 7.01 10.30
C LEU A 71 3.42 7.66 10.14
N SER A 72 3.64 8.81 10.80
CA SER A 72 4.96 9.46 10.79
C SER A 72 6.02 8.58 11.47
N GLY A 73 5.67 7.89 12.54
CA GLY A 73 6.57 6.95 13.20
C GLY A 73 6.82 5.66 12.40
N ALA A 74 5.82 5.18 11.67
CA ALA A 74 5.90 3.93 10.91
C ALA A 74 6.56 4.09 9.53
N PHE A 75 6.25 5.17 8.82
CA PHE A 75 6.63 5.36 7.40
C PHE A 75 7.43 6.65 7.16
N GLY A 76 7.73 7.40 8.20
CA GLY A 76 8.40 8.71 8.08
C GLY A 76 7.43 9.85 7.81
N PRO A 77 7.95 11.06 7.51
CA PRO A 77 7.12 12.24 7.34
C PRO A 77 6.19 12.10 6.13
N SER A 78 5.05 12.81 6.17
CA SER A 78 4.16 12.92 5.01
C SER A 78 4.93 13.52 3.83
N TYR A 79 4.78 12.90 2.65
CA TYR A 79 5.45 13.38 1.43
C TYR A 79 4.64 14.48 0.71
N LYS A 80 3.37 14.66 1.10
CA LYS A 80 2.45 15.59 0.48
C LYS A 80 1.42 16.09 1.49
N HIS A 81 1.08 17.38 1.39
CA HIS A 81 -0.01 17.99 2.13
C HIS A 81 -0.89 18.76 1.13
N GLU A 82 -2.09 18.26 0.89
CA GLU A 82 -2.98 18.81 -0.14
C GLU A 82 -4.44 18.41 0.14
N GLY A 83 -5.37 19.32 -0.18
CA GLY A 83 -6.81 19.07 -0.07
C GLY A 83 -7.27 18.83 1.38
N GLY A 84 -6.65 19.50 2.35
CA GLY A 84 -6.98 19.32 3.76
C GLY A 84 -6.52 17.98 4.33
N ALA A 85 -5.46 17.40 3.78
CA ALA A 85 -4.97 16.09 4.20
C ALA A 85 -3.46 15.89 4.04
N TRP A 86 -2.91 15.09 4.93
CA TRP A 86 -1.54 14.58 4.92
C TRP A 86 -1.48 13.23 4.21
N TRP A 87 -0.52 13.05 3.30
CA TRP A 87 -0.32 11.85 2.51
C TRP A 87 0.98 11.17 2.91
N PHE A 88 0.90 9.88 3.23
CA PHE A 88 2.04 9.05 3.61
C PHE A 88 2.23 7.94 2.59
N LYS A 89 3.48 7.72 2.16
CA LYS A 89 3.81 6.50 1.41
C LYS A 89 3.77 5.32 2.37
N ALA A 90 3.02 4.29 1.98
CA ALA A 90 2.87 3.10 2.78
C ALA A 90 3.05 1.88 1.87
N ASP A 91 4.25 1.29 1.87
CA ASP A 91 4.46 -0.02 1.27
C ASP A 91 3.99 -1.10 2.24
N ALA A 92 2.69 -1.37 2.22
CA ALA A 92 2.02 -2.21 3.20
C ALA A 92 0.92 -3.04 2.55
N SER A 93 0.46 -4.07 3.26
CA SER A 93 -0.69 -4.87 2.85
C SER A 93 -1.82 -4.80 3.89
N LEU A 94 -3.05 -4.61 3.41
CA LEU A 94 -4.28 -4.73 4.20
C LEU A 94 -5.20 -5.74 3.54
N TRP A 95 -5.67 -6.72 4.30
CA TRP A 95 -6.58 -7.76 3.82
C TRP A 95 -6.08 -8.53 2.58
N GLY A 96 -4.77 -8.57 2.37
CA GLY A 96 -4.14 -9.15 1.17
C GLY A 96 -4.07 -8.20 -0.03
N ALA A 97 -4.62 -6.99 0.06
CA ALA A 97 -4.46 -5.94 -0.96
C ALA A 97 -3.25 -5.06 -0.65
N GLN A 98 -2.46 -4.74 -1.66
CA GLN A 98 -1.32 -3.85 -1.52
C GLN A 98 -1.79 -2.40 -1.38
N VAL A 99 -1.28 -1.68 -0.38
CA VAL A 99 -1.55 -0.27 -0.11
C VAL A 99 -0.32 0.55 -0.47
N SER A 100 -0.51 1.60 -1.27
CA SER A 100 0.57 2.50 -1.70
C SER A 100 0.61 3.81 -0.90
N ASP A 101 -0.54 4.27 -0.41
CA ASP A 101 -0.65 5.54 0.29
C ASP A 101 -1.69 5.45 1.40
N VAL A 102 -1.42 6.13 2.51
CA VAL A 102 -2.40 6.41 3.57
C VAL A 102 -2.58 7.92 3.69
N ILE A 103 -3.82 8.33 3.91
CA ILE A 103 -4.25 9.72 3.89
C ILE A 103 -4.96 10.02 5.20
N VAL A 104 -4.58 11.09 5.88
CA VAL A 104 -5.21 11.54 7.11
C VAL A 104 -5.62 13.00 6.95
N SER A 105 -6.87 13.35 7.28
CA SER A 105 -7.31 14.75 7.25
C SER A 105 -6.54 15.61 8.24
N ASP A 106 -6.34 16.85 7.88
CA ASP A 106 -5.75 17.88 8.76
C ASP A 106 -6.83 18.70 9.48
N ASP A 107 -6.38 19.71 10.22
CA ASP A 107 -7.28 20.57 10.99
C ASP A 107 -8.09 21.54 10.12
N THR A 108 -7.72 21.75 8.85
CA THR A 108 -8.43 22.64 7.91
C THR A 108 -9.62 21.94 7.25
N SER A 109 -9.64 20.61 7.21
CA SER A 109 -10.76 19.82 6.68
C SER A 109 -11.98 19.91 7.59
N GLU A 110 -13.17 20.04 7.01
CA GLU A 110 -14.45 19.95 7.73
C GLU A 110 -14.73 18.51 8.22
N LEU A 111 -14.05 17.54 7.63
CA LEU A 111 -14.18 16.12 7.96
C LEU A 111 -12.97 15.65 8.75
N VAL A 112 -13.21 14.77 9.72
CA VAL A 112 -12.21 13.89 10.27
C VAL A 112 -12.25 12.60 9.46
N PHE A 113 -11.15 12.28 8.76
CA PHE A 113 -11.11 11.07 7.95
C PHE A 113 -9.73 10.42 7.91
N ILE A 114 -9.75 9.13 7.66
CA ILE A 114 -8.60 8.33 7.25
C ILE A 114 -8.94 7.61 5.94
N GLY A 115 -7.99 7.59 5.01
CA GLY A 115 -8.12 6.91 3.73
C GLY A 115 -6.86 6.11 3.38
N ALA A 116 -7.01 5.15 2.48
CA ALA A 116 -5.87 4.43 1.90
C ALA A 116 -6.11 4.21 0.40
N VAL A 117 -5.04 4.29 -0.39
CA VAL A 117 -5.04 3.89 -1.79
C VAL A 117 -4.56 2.45 -1.87
N ALA A 118 -5.42 1.57 -2.34
CA ALA A 118 -5.10 0.16 -2.59
C ALA A 118 -4.95 -0.08 -4.09
N LEU A 119 -3.98 -0.90 -4.47
CA LEU A 119 -3.76 -1.26 -5.86
C LEU A 119 -4.90 -2.16 -6.35
N GLY A 120 -5.39 -1.88 -7.55
CA GLY A 120 -6.46 -2.62 -8.19
C GLY A 120 -7.85 -2.00 -8.03
N ALA A 121 -8.81 -2.61 -8.69
CA ALA A 121 -10.18 -2.11 -8.78
C ALA A 121 -10.97 -2.27 -7.47
N PRO A 122 -12.01 -1.43 -7.23
CA PRO A 122 -12.82 -1.46 -6.01
C PRO A 122 -13.50 -2.78 -5.67
N ASP A 123 -13.90 -3.55 -6.68
CA ASP A 123 -14.50 -4.88 -6.50
C ASP A 123 -13.50 -5.89 -5.91
N LYS A 124 -12.24 -5.85 -6.36
CA LYS A 124 -11.17 -6.70 -5.83
C LYS A 124 -10.83 -6.36 -4.38
N LEU A 125 -10.83 -5.07 -4.04
CA LEU A 125 -10.65 -4.63 -2.66
C LEU A 125 -11.81 -5.08 -1.77
N ASP A 126 -13.08 -4.95 -2.23
CA ASP A 126 -14.24 -5.44 -1.47
C ASP A 126 -14.21 -6.97 -1.28
N GLU A 127 -13.82 -7.74 -2.31
CA GLU A 127 -13.63 -9.19 -2.20
C GLU A 127 -12.57 -9.54 -1.13
N ALA A 128 -11.43 -8.85 -1.13
CA ALA A 128 -10.36 -9.05 -0.15
C ALA A 128 -10.81 -8.73 1.28
N ILE A 129 -11.49 -7.61 1.48
CA ILE A 129 -12.06 -7.21 2.78
C ILE A 129 -13.09 -8.24 3.25
N ARG A 130 -13.99 -8.68 2.36
CA ARG A 130 -15.00 -9.67 2.69
C ARG A 130 -14.38 -11.01 3.09
N ALA A 131 -13.34 -11.46 2.37
CA ALA A 131 -12.64 -12.70 2.70
C ALA A 131 -11.92 -12.62 4.05
N ALA A 132 -11.29 -11.48 4.35
CA ALA A 132 -10.48 -11.32 5.57
C ALA A 132 -11.30 -11.04 6.83
N VAL A 133 -12.38 -10.24 6.74
CA VAL A 133 -13.10 -9.73 7.92
C VAL A 133 -14.62 -9.84 7.83
N GLY A 134 -15.17 -10.46 6.78
CA GLY A 134 -16.60 -10.70 6.59
C GLY A 134 -17.43 -9.45 6.27
N LEU A 135 -16.81 -8.27 6.09
CA LEU A 135 -17.51 -7.03 5.78
C LEU A 135 -17.71 -6.89 4.28
N ARG A 136 -18.93 -6.50 3.87
CA ARG A 136 -19.29 -6.26 2.48
C ARG A 136 -19.64 -4.80 2.25
N HIS A 137 -19.15 -4.24 1.16
CA HIS A 137 -19.55 -2.93 0.65
C HIS A 137 -20.60 -3.11 -0.45
N ARG A 138 -21.70 -2.39 -0.33
CA ARG A 138 -22.80 -2.39 -1.31
C ARG A 138 -22.61 -1.25 -2.28
N VAL A 139 -22.86 -1.50 -3.55
CA VAL A 139 -22.90 -0.44 -4.59
C VAL A 139 -24.07 0.50 -4.27
N LEU A 140 -23.79 1.80 -4.24
CA LEU A 140 -24.80 2.82 -3.91
C LEU A 140 -25.53 3.36 -5.13
N ASP A 141 -24.88 3.35 -6.30
CA ASP A 141 -25.40 3.95 -7.52
C ASP A 141 -25.06 3.11 -8.77
N GLY A 142 -25.72 3.37 -9.87
CA GLY A 142 -25.51 2.71 -11.17
C GLY A 142 -24.54 3.45 -12.10
N SER A 143 -23.68 4.33 -11.57
CA SER A 143 -22.69 5.07 -12.37
C SER A 143 -21.59 4.16 -12.94
N THR A 144 -20.82 4.67 -13.90
CA THR A 144 -19.64 3.96 -14.45
C THR A 144 -18.57 3.71 -13.38
N TYR A 145 -18.51 4.56 -12.35
CA TYR A 145 -17.57 4.47 -11.23
C TYR A 145 -18.32 4.46 -9.89
N PRO A 146 -19.07 3.39 -9.60
CA PRO A 146 -19.96 3.37 -8.47
C PRO A 146 -19.22 3.44 -7.13
N VAL A 147 -19.76 4.22 -6.21
CA VAL A 147 -19.36 4.22 -4.81
C VAL A 147 -19.87 2.95 -4.14
N ARG A 148 -19.04 2.31 -3.34
CA ARG A 148 -19.44 1.17 -2.49
C ARG A 148 -19.37 1.58 -1.03
N GLU A 149 -20.35 1.19 -0.24
CA GLU A 149 -20.42 1.54 1.18
C GLU A 149 -20.76 0.33 2.05
N SER A 150 -20.14 0.28 3.22
CA SER A 150 -20.47 -0.68 4.28
C SER A 150 -21.37 -0.05 5.36
N LYS A 151 -22.05 -0.88 6.16
CA LYS A 151 -22.91 -0.39 7.25
C LYS A 151 -22.22 0.52 8.28
N PRO A 152 -20.93 0.28 8.69
CA PRO A 152 -20.24 1.24 9.55
C PRO A 152 -19.95 2.59 8.91
N GLY A 153 -20.11 2.72 7.56
CA GLY A 153 -19.89 3.96 6.82
C GLY A 153 -18.52 4.03 6.10
N SER A 154 -17.78 2.92 6.04
CA SER A 154 -16.60 2.82 5.19
C SER A 154 -17.01 2.85 3.73
N GLN A 155 -16.29 3.62 2.92
CA GLN A 155 -16.56 3.75 1.49
C GLN A 155 -15.36 3.35 0.65
N ILE A 156 -15.63 2.70 -0.50
CA ILE A 156 -14.65 2.38 -1.52
C ILE A 156 -15.05 3.09 -2.80
N VAL A 157 -14.10 3.84 -3.37
CA VAL A 157 -14.29 4.58 -4.62
C VAL A 157 -13.17 4.26 -5.60
N TYR A 158 -13.40 4.53 -6.88
CA TYR A 158 -12.35 4.52 -7.88
C TYR A 158 -11.37 5.67 -7.65
N PHE A 159 -10.08 5.41 -7.82
CA PHE A 159 -9.02 6.39 -7.76
C PHE A 159 -8.04 6.13 -8.89
N LYS A 160 -8.29 6.75 -10.05
CA LYS A 160 -7.60 6.42 -11.31
C LYS A 160 -7.83 4.95 -11.65
N GLU A 161 -6.76 4.16 -11.83
CA GLU A 161 -6.81 2.71 -12.07
C GLU A 161 -6.86 1.87 -10.79
N ASN A 162 -6.80 2.53 -9.64
CA ASN A 162 -6.78 1.94 -8.31
C ASN A 162 -8.09 2.17 -7.56
N SER A 163 -8.13 1.73 -6.32
CA SER A 163 -9.21 2.01 -5.39
C SER A 163 -8.75 2.88 -4.23
N LYS A 164 -9.66 3.68 -3.69
CA LYS A 164 -9.47 4.38 -2.42
C LYS A 164 -10.55 3.92 -1.46
N ILE A 165 -10.13 3.42 -0.30
CA ILE A 165 -11.03 3.15 0.82
C ILE A 165 -10.86 4.26 1.86
N PHE A 166 -11.96 4.70 2.49
CA PHE A 166 -11.88 5.70 3.54
C PHE A 166 -13.04 5.58 4.52
N CYS A 167 -12.80 6.07 5.73
CA CYS A 167 -13.81 6.37 6.74
C CYS A 167 -13.75 7.86 7.04
N ALA A 168 -14.89 8.54 6.97
CA ALA A 168 -15.00 9.98 7.21
C ALA A 168 -16.19 10.30 8.10
N ARG A 169 -16.04 11.34 8.93
CA ARG A 169 -17.10 11.91 9.77
C ARG A 169 -16.98 13.42 9.80
N TYR A 170 -18.11 14.11 9.88
CA TYR A 170 -18.08 15.55 10.12
C TYR A 170 -17.50 15.86 11.50
N LYS A 171 -16.72 16.92 11.60
CA LYS A 171 -16.29 17.46 12.88
C LYS A 171 -17.49 17.86 13.70
N PRO A 172 -17.51 17.61 15.02
CA PRO A 172 -18.56 18.14 15.87
C PRO A 172 -18.63 19.66 15.77
N LEU A 173 -19.82 20.20 15.61
CA LEU A 173 -19.99 21.65 15.68
C LEU A 173 -19.58 22.18 17.06
N PRO A 174 -18.94 23.36 17.13
CA PRO A 174 -18.70 24.02 18.41
C PRO A 174 -20.03 24.17 19.18
N PRO A 175 -20.02 24.04 20.51
CA PRO A 175 -21.25 24.08 21.32
C PRO A 175 -22.13 25.33 21.11
N ALA A 176 -21.52 26.44 20.68
CA ALA A 176 -22.24 27.70 20.38
C ALA A 176 -23.09 27.64 19.10
N LEU A 177 -22.81 26.70 18.18
CA LEU A 177 -23.52 26.58 16.91
C LEU A 177 -24.47 25.35 16.90
N ALA A 178 -24.52 24.60 17.98
CA ALA A 178 -25.38 23.40 18.13
C ALA A 178 -26.79 23.73 18.65
N ARG A 179 -27.28 24.97 18.52
CA ARG A 179 -28.64 25.42 18.94
C ARG A 179 -29.59 25.44 17.76
#